data_9e5c9c451ec56d29e791096f2e5d3a53
#
_entry.id   9e5c9c451ec56d29e791096f2e5d3a53
#
_cell.length_a   1.000
_cell.length_b   1.000
_cell.length_c   1.000
_cell.angle_alpha   90.00
_cell.angle_beta   90.00
_cell.angle_gamma   90.00
#
_symmetry.space_group_name_H-M   'P 1'
#
loop_
_entity.id
_entity.type
_entity.pdbx_description
1 polymer ?
#
loop_
_entity_poly.entity_id
_entity_poly.type
_entity_poly.pdbx_seq_one_letter_code
_entity_poly.pdbx_strand_id
1 'polypeptide(L)'
;RVNARYQTVSLVIFFLLLRLPVLMGGAPLLIPELSWMLVGEQMDRGFMLYRDIWDNVSPLSGLTYWLIDYFFERSQLAYQVAACIVSLIQILYFNYVINTREVFPQRNYVPGALYAIFLSISFDLSTLSPMLMANTFLLFAFGKIVKILVRKEDPTQVFELGLYIGIASLFYLPASVFMVWGCCALLFYTGA
;
A
#
# COMPACT_ATOMS: atom_id res chain seq x y z
N ARG A 1 18.67 1.46 -22.07
CA ARG A 1 17.52 0.56 -21.74
C ARG A 1 17.95 -0.69 -20.97
N VAL A 2 19.12 -1.27 -21.25
CA VAL A 2 19.63 -2.47 -20.56
C VAL A 2 19.90 -2.19 -19.09
N ASN A 3 20.55 -1.08 -18.74
CA ASN A 3 20.84 -0.69 -17.36
C ASN A 3 19.58 -0.54 -16.47
N ALA A 4 18.48 -0.03 -17.01
CA ALA A 4 17.25 0.16 -16.23
C ALA A 4 16.62 -1.17 -15.75
N ARG A 5 16.73 -2.24 -16.54
CA ARG A 5 16.24 -3.57 -16.14
C ARG A 5 17.06 -4.16 -14.99
N TYR A 6 18.39 -4.09 -15.08
CA TYR A 6 19.27 -4.60 -14.02
C TYR A 6 19.03 -3.86 -12.70
N GLN A 7 18.85 -2.54 -12.75
CA GLN A 7 18.59 -1.73 -11.56
C GLN A 7 17.25 -2.05 -10.90
N THR A 8 16.20 -2.30 -11.70
CA THR A 8 14.90 -2.74 -11.16
C THR A 8 15.01 -4.12 -10.53
N VAL A 9 15.70 -5.06 -11.17
CA VAL A 9 15.95 -6.40 -10.62
C VAL A 9 16.76 -6.32 -9.32
N SER A 10 17.79 -5.48 -9.27
CA SER A 10 18.57 -5.24 -8.06
C SER A 10 17.72 -4.70 -6.91
N LEU A 11 16.77 -3.79 -7.20
CA LEU A 11 15.84 -3.26 -6.21
C LEU A 11 14.90 -4.36 -5.65
N VAL A 12 14.41 -5.23 -6.51
CA VAL A 12 13.58 -6.38 -6.11
C VAL A 12 14.38 -7.33 -5.22
N ILE A 13 15.60 -7.70 -5.64
CA ILE A 13 16.48 -8.59 -4.87
C ILE A 13 16.79 -7.94 -3.51
N PHE A 14 17.13 -6.67 -3.49
CA PHE A 14 17.40 -5.93 -2.24
C PHE A 14 16.20 -5.98 -1.29
N PHE A 15 15.00 -5.73 -1.77
CA PHE A 15 13.79 -5.81 -0.94
C PHE A 15 13.54 -7.23 -0.43
N LEU A 16 13.68 -8.26 -1.28
CA LEU A 16 13.52 -9.66 -0.87
C LEU A 16 14.53 -10.06 0.20
N LEU A 17 15.77 -9.61 0.08
CA LEU A 17 16.79 -9.85 1.12
C LEU A 17 16.42 -9.19 2.45
N LEU A 18 15.83 -8.00 2.45
CA LEU A 18 15.33 -7.35 3.67
C LEU A 18 14.17 -8.12 4.31
N ARG A 19 13.33 -8.79 3.51
CA ARG A 19 12.16 -9.55 3.98
C ARG A 19 12.50 -10.99 4.38
N LEU A 20 13.60 -11.52 3.91
CA LEU A 20 13.99 -12.91 4.12
C LEU A 20 14.05 -13.30 5.61
N PRO A 21 14.63 -12.49 6.53
CA PRO A 21 14.65 -12.82 7.96
C PRO A 21 13.24 -12.96 8.56
N VAL A 22 12.29 -12.13 8.12
CA VAL A 22 10.90 -12.17 8.62
C VAL A 22 10.17 -13.40 8.11
N LEU A 23 10.38 -13.76 6.85
CA LEU A 23 9.74 -14.92 6.22
C LEU A 23 10.31 -16.25 6.73
N MET A 24 11.62 -16.33 7.01
CA MET A 24 12.28 -17.55 7.48
C MET A 24 12.32 -17.69 9.00
N GLY A 25 12.37 -16.59 9.72
CA GLY A 25 12.55 -16.55 11.16
C GLY A 25 11.28 -16.84 11.98
N GLY A 26 10.12 -16.95 11.32
CA GLY A 26 8.85 -17.15 12.03
C GLY A 26 8.61 -16.04 13.05
N ALA A 27 8.59 -14.76 12.60
CA ALA A 27 8.35 -13.65 13.50
C ALA A 27 7.11 -13.92 14.38
N PRO A 28 7.16 -13.69 15.70
CA PRO A 28 6.03 -13.93 16.57
C PRO A 28 4.86 -13.07 16.11
N LEU A 29 3.67 -13.68 16.02
CA LEU A 29 2.44 -12.97 15.72
C LEU A 29 2.20 -11.90 16.79
N LEU A 30 2.04 -10.68 16.36
CA LEU A 30 1.65 -9.59 17.24
C LEU A 30 0.12 -9.53 17.38
N ILE A 31 -0.34 -8.97 18.50
CA ILE A 31 -1.77 -8.89 18.82
C ILE A 31 -2.61 -8.31 17.67
N PRO A 32 -2.20 -7.22 16.97
CA PRO A 32 -2.96 -6.71 15.83
C PRO A 32 -3.08 -7.70 14.68
N GLU A 33 -2.02 -8.44 14.34
CA GLU A 33 -2.08 -9.44 13.28
C GLU A 33 -3.08 -10.56 13.62
N LEU A 34 -3.04 -11.03 14.87
CA LEU A 34 -3.98 -12.04 15.35
C LEU A 34 -5.43 -11.56 15.28
N SER A 35 -5.70 -10.30 15.63
CA SER A 35 -7.07 -9.74 15.53
C SER A 35 -7.53 -9.70 14.08
N TRP A 36 -6.70 -9.30 13.14
CA TRP A 36 -7.05 -9.26 11.72
C TRP A 36 -7.30 -10.66 11.15
N MET A 37 -6.47 -11.64 11.51
CA MET A 37 -6.68 -13.04 11.12
C MET A 37 -7.98 -13.59 11.72
N LEU A 38 -8.28 -13.24 12.97
CA LEU A 38 -9.52 -13.66 13.62
C LEU A 38 -10.76 -13.05 12.94
N VAL A 39 -10.69 -11.80 12.51
CA VAL A 39 -11.79 -11.17 11.74
C VAL A 39 -12.02 -11.93 10.44
N GLY A 40 -10.97 -12.30 9.70
CA GLY A 40 -11.07 -13.10 8.50
C GLY A 40 -11.76 -14.44 8.75
N GLU A 41 -11.31 -15.19 9.78
CA GLU A 41 -11.88 -16.48 10.18
C GLU A 41 -13.35 -16.38 10.61
N GLN A 42 -13.72 -15.35 11.36
CA GLN A 42 -15.12 -15.15 11.77
C GLN A 42 -16.02 -14.83 10.58
N MET A 43 -15.54 -14.01 9.64
CA MET A 43 -16.30 -13.73 8.42
C MET A 43 -16.44 -14.97 7.54
N ASP A 44 -15.44 -15.86 7.49
CA ASP A 44 -15.54 -17.13 6.76
C ASP A 44 -16.56 -18.07 7.38
N ARG A 45 -16.72 -18.04 8.70
CA ARG A 45 -17.78 -18.77 9.43
C ARG A 45 -19.19 -18.19 9.25
N GLY A 46 -19.33 -17.10 8.48
CA GLY A 46 -20.61 -16.47 8.15
C GLY A 46 -21.03 -15.34 9.08
N PHE A 47 -20.18 -14.90 10.01
CA PHE A 47 -20.44 -13.70 10.82
C PHE A 47 -20.26 -12.43 10.00
N MET A 48 -21.17 -11.47 10.19
CA MET A 48 -21.12 -10.20 9.45
C MET A 48 -20.34 -9.14 10.23
N LEU A 49 -19.45 -8.45 9.52
CA LEU A 49 -18.70 -7.31 10.07
C LEU A 49 -19.69 -6.22 10.52
N TYR A 50 -19.44 -5.62 11.68
CA TYR A 50 -20.24 -4.56 12.33
C TYR A 50 -21.60 -5.01 12.89
N ARG A 51 -22.08 -6.18 12.56
CA ARG A 51 -23.30 -6.74 13.12
C ARG A 51 -22.99 -7.74 14.24
N ASP A 52 -22.14 -8.70 13.90
CA ASP A 52 -21.81 -9.83 14.79
C ASP A 52 -20.36 -9.72 15.29
N ILE A 53 -19.50 -9.06 14.51
CA ILE A 53 -18.09 -8.79 14.82
C ILE A 53 -17.95 -7.31 15.16
N TRP A 54 -17.64 -7.01 16.42
CA TRP A 54 -17.40 -5.66 16.92
C TRP A 54 -15.90 -5.36 16.83
N ASP A 55 -15.46 -4.88 15.67
CA ASP A 55 -14.07 -4.51 15.42
C ASP A 55 -14.00 -3.18 14.64
N ASN A 56 -12.89 -2.46 14.78
CA ASN A 56 -12.62 -1.20 14.09
C ASN A 56 -12.00 -1.39 12.71
N VAL A 57 -11.92 -2.62 12.21
CA VAL A 57 -11.39 -2.93 10.88
C VAL A 57 -12.28 -2.34 9.81
N SER A 58 -11.69 -1.59 8.89
CA SER A 58 -12.43 -0.99 7.76
C SER A 58 -12.97 -2.08 6.80
N PRO A 59 -14.07 -1.82 6.07
CA PRO A 59 -14.81 -2.84 5.33
C PRO A 59 -13.99 -3.56 4.26
N LEU A 60 -13.16 -2.84 3.49
CA LEU A 60 -12.32 -3.47 2.47
C LEU A 60 -11.17 -4.28 3.08
N SER A 61 -10.64 -3.87 4.22
CA SER A 61 -9.63 -4.66 4.94
C SER A 61 -10.24 -5.96 5.46
N GLY A 62 -11.43 -5.90 6.08
CA GLY A 62 -12.16 -7.09 6.52
C GLY A 62 -12.42 -8.06 5.37
N LEU A 63 -12.86 -7.55 4.22
CA LEU A 63 -13.09 -8.36 3.02
C LEU A 63 -11.81 -9.00 2.48
N THR A 64 -10.68 -8.28 2.56
CA THR A 64 -9.38 -8.84 2.15
C THR A 64 -8.94 -9.97 3.09
N TYR A 65 -9.14 -9.81 4.40
CA TYR A 65 -8.82 -10.84 5.38
C TYR A 65 -9.72 -12.08 5.21
N TRP A 66 -11.02 -11.88 4.99
CA TRP A 66 -11.93 -12.97 4.65
C TRP A 66 -11.49 -13.71 3.39
N LEU A 67 -11.09 -13.00 2.33
CA LEU A 67 -10.65 -13.62 1.09
C LEU A 67 -9.39 -14.49 1.29
N ILE A 68 -8.45 -14.02 2.11
CA ILE A 68 -7.22 -14.79 2.40
C ILE A 68 -7.57 -16.03 3.23
N ASP A 69 -8.43 -15.89 4.23
CA ASP A 69 -8.84 -17.01 5.08
C ASP A 69 -9.57 -18.07 4.27
N TYR A 70 -10.49 -17.67 3.39
CA TYR A 70 -11.24 -18.55 2.51
C TYR A 70 -10.35 -19.42 1.60
N PHE A 71 -9.21 -18.90 1.10
CA PHE A 71 -8.31 -19.64 0.20
C PHE A 71 -7.17 -20.36 0.91
N PHE A 72 -6.68 -19.84 2.02
CA PHE A 72 -5.46 -20.30 2.66
C PHE A 72 -5.66 -20.67 4.14
N GLU A 73 -6.90 -20.64 4.61
CA GLU A 73 -7.22 -20.77 6.03
C GLU A 73 -6.41 -19.78 6.88
N ARG A 74 -6.32 -20.00 8.16
CA ARG A 74 -5.56 -19.15 9.10
C ARG A 74 -4.05 -19.37 8.97
N SER A 75 -3.49 -19.09 7.80
CA SER A 75 -2.06 -19.26 7.53
C SER A 75 -1.29 -17.96 7.66
N GLN A 76 -0.43 -17.85 8.68
CA GLN A 76 0.48 -16.70 8.86
C GLN A 76 1.32 -16.43 7.61
N LEU A 77 1.81 -17.49 6.97
CA LEU A 77 2.62 -17.38 5.76
C LEU A 77 1.84 -16.71 4.61
N ALA A 78 0.54 -17.01 4.47
CA ALA A 78 -0.29 -16.38 3.44
C ALA A 78 -0.37 -14.85 3.63
N TYR A 79 -0.59 -14.39 4.86
CA TYR A 79 -0.61 -12.96 5.20
C TYR A 79 0.75 -12.30 4.95
N GLN A 80 1.85 -12.94 5.34
CA GLN A 80 3.20 -12.41 5.10
C GLN A 80 3.56 -12.34 3.62
N VAL A 81 3.20 -13.36 2.84
CA VAL A 81 3.42 -13.38 1.38
C VAL A 81 2.56 -12.30 0.71
N ALA A 82 1.29 -12.16 1.11
CA ALA A 82 0.43 -11.10 0.59
C ALA A 82 1.00 -9.71 0.91
N ALA A 83 1.47 -9.47 2.14
CA ALA A 83 2.14 -8.23 2.52
C ALA A 83 3.40 -7.97 1.68
N CYS A 84 4.19 -9.01 1.42
CA CYS A 84 5.39 -8.92 0.58
C CYS A 84 5.04 -8.53 -0.86
N ILE A 85 4.00 -9.13 -1.45
CA ILE A 85 3.53 -8.81 -2.80
C ILE A 85 3.04 -7.37 -2.88
N VAL A 86 2.21 -6.94 -1.92
CA VAL A 86 1.69 -5.56 -1.87
C VAL A 86 2.83 -4.56 -1.73
N SER A 87 3.79 -4.81 -0.84
CA SER A 87 4.97 -3.96 -0.66
C SER A 87 5.83 -3.88 -1.92
N LEU A 88 6.01 -5.00 -2.62
CA LEU A 88 6.75 -5.05 -3.89
C LEU A 88 6.08 -4.18 -4.97
N ILE A 89 4.76 -4.29 -5.10
CA ILE A 89 3.98 -3.46 -6.02
C ILE A 89 4.17 -1.97 -5.68
N GLN A 90 4.11 -1.60 -4.41
CA GLN A 90 4.31 -0.22 -3.95
C GLN A 90 5.72 0.30 -4.32
N ILE A 91 6.76 -0.47 -4.04
CA ILE A 91 8.15 -0.09 -4.34
C ILE A 91 8.36 0.11 -5.84
N LEU A 92 7.88 -0.83 -6.65
CA LEU A 92 8.00 -0.75 -8.11
C LEU A 92 7.22 0.43 -8.68
N TYR A 93 6.00 0.64 -8.19
CA TYR A 93 5.17 1.76 -8.62
C TYR A 93 5.77 3.11 -8.21
N PHE A 94 6.22 3.25 -6.96
CA PHE A 94 6.88 4.47 -6.49
C PHE A 94 8.12 4.80 -7.32
N ASN A 95 8.98 3.80 -7.53
CA ASN A 95 10.16 3.97 -8.37
C ASN A 95 9.80 4.32 -9.82
N TYR A 96 8.72 3.72 -10.36
CA TYR A 96 8.20 4.06 -11.69
C TYR A 96 7.75 5.52 -11.77
N VAL A 97 6.96 5.99 -10.80
CA VAL A 97 6.45 7.38 -10.76
C VAL A 97 7.61 8.37 -10.72
N ILE A 98 8.57 8.17 -9.80
CA ILE A 98 9.72 9.07 -9.64
C ILE A 98 10.56 9.17 -10.93
N ASN A 99 10.82 8.04 -11.59
CA ASN A 99 11.66 8.00 -12.78
C ASN A 99 10.95 8.40 -14.08
N THR A 100 9.62 8.16 -14.17
CA THR A 100 8.85 8.47 -15.39
C THR A 100 8.39 9.93 -15.40
N ARG A 101 8.21 10.53 -14.24
CA ARG A 101 7.81 11.94 -14.09
C ARG A 101 8.99 12.90 -13.96
N GLU A 102 10.22 12.37 -14.11
CA GLU A 102 11.43 13.18 -14.07
C GLU A 102 11.52 14.08 -12.83
N VAL A 103 11.08 13.53 -11.67
CA VAL A 103 11.16 14.23 -10.38
C VAL A 103 12.62 14.58 -10.07
N PHE A 104 13.56 13.78 -10.55
CA PHE A 104 15.00 14.05 -10.52
C PHE A 104 15.57 14.20 -11.93
N PRO A 105 16.59 15.03 -12.13
CA PRO A 105 17.23 15.24 -13.44
C PRO A 105 17.82 13.98 -14.08
N GLN A 106 18.18 13.01 -13.24
CA GLN A 106 18.70 11.71 -13.66
C GLN A 106 17.89 10.59 -13.05
N ARG A 107 17.75 9.47 -13.79
CA ARG A 107 17.11 8.27 -13.28
C ARG A 107 17.82 7.78 -12.03
N ASN A 108 17.07 7.69 -10.94
CA ASN A 108 17.60 7.32 -9.64
C ASN A 108 16.74 6.24 -9.01
N TYR A 109 17.37 5.20 -8.47
CA TYR A 109 16.71 4.08 -7.79
C TYR A 109 16.85 4.17 -6.26
N VAL A 110 17.62 5.14 -5.77
CA VAL A 110 17.78 5.39 -4.33
C VAL A 110 16.44 5.67 -3.64
N PRO A 111 15.51 6.48 -4.21
CA PRO A 111 14.22 6.68 -3.58
C PRO A 111 13.43 5.37 -3.39
N GLY A 112 13.46 4.48 -4.39
CA GLY A 112 12.83 3.16 -4.29
C GLY A 112 13.49 2.27 -3.22
N ALA A 113 14.81 2.31 -3.09
CA ALA A 113 15.54 1.57 -2.05
C ALA A 113 15.25 2.14 -0.65
N LEU A 114 15.23 3.44 -0.47
CA LEU A 114 14.83 4.08 0.80
C LEU A 114 13.40 3.72 1.17
N TYR A 115 12.48 3.74 0.21
CA TYR A 115 11.10 3.35 0.42
C TYR A 115 11.00 1.88 0.87
N ALA A 116 11.78 0.97 0.26
CA ALA A 116 11.85 -0.44 0.67
C ALA A 116 12.36 -0.60 2.11
N ILE A 117 13.35 0.20 2.53
CA ILE A 117 13.85 0.22 3.90
C ILE A 117 12.74 0.69 4.87
N PHE A 118 12.07 1.80 4.58
CA PHE A 118 10.98 2.33 5.42
C PHE A 118 9.83 1.32 5.57
N LEU A 119 9.42 0.65 4.49
CA LEU A 119 8.42 -0.40 4.55
C LEU A 119 8.85 -1.61 5.40
N SER A 120 10.15 -1.86 5.50
CA SER A 120 10.68 -3.02 6.25
C SER A 120 10.93 -2.73 7.72
N ILE A 121 11.13 -1.46 8.10
CA ILE A 121 11.36 -1.05 9.49
C ILE A 121 10.05 -0.90 10.25
N SER A 122 9.02 -0.36 9.61
CA SER A 122 7.72 -0.14 10.26
C SER A 122 6.93 -1.44 10.33
N PHE A 123 6.53 -1.83 11.55
CA PHE A 123 5.70 -3.02 11.75
C PHE A 123 4.41 -2.95 10.94
N ASP A 124 3.66 -1.85 11.04
CA ASP A 124 2.37 -1.67 10.35
C ASP A 124 2.48 -1.72 8.81
N LEU A 125 3.66 -1.44 8.27
CA LEU A 125 3.94 -1.52 6.84
C LEU A 125 4.68 -2.81 6.46
N SER A 126 5.13 -3.58 7.46
CA SER A 126 5.79 -4.87 7.22
C SER A 126 4.84 -6.05 7.20
N THR A 127 3.69 -5.92 7.81
CA THR A 127 2.61 -6.92 7.87
C THR A 127 1.45 -6.53 6.96
N LEU A 128 0.52 -7.45 6.70
CA LEU A 128 -0.68 -7.15 5.91
C LEU A 128 -1.69 -6.35 6.76
N SER A 129 -1.31 -5.13 7.10
CA SER A 129 -2.16 -4.22 7.86
C SER A 129 -3.14 -3.45 6.97
N PRO A 130 -4.25 -2.93 7.53
CA PRO A 130 -5.12 -1.99 6.83
C PRO A 130 -4.35 -0.78 6.29
N MET A 131 -3.34 -0.32 7.05
CA MET A 131 -2.48 0.80 6.67
C MET A 131 -1.63 0.49 5.44
N LEU A 132 -1.03 -0.70 5.35
CA LEU A 132 -0.26 -1.12 4.17
C LEU A 132 -1.14 -1.15 2.93
N MET A 133 -2.36 -1.69 3.03
CA MET A 133 -3.30 -1.76 1.91
C MET A 133 -3.74 -0.35 1.47
N ALA A 134 -4.11 0.52 2.42
CA ALA A 134 -4.47 1.90 2.13
C ALA A 134 -3.33 2.68 1.47
N ASN A 135 -2.09 2.47 1.93
CA ASN A 135 -0.90 3.13 1.40
C ASN A 135 -0.67 2.83 -0.08
N THR A 136 -1.08 1.66 -0.58
CA THR A 136 -1.04 1.35 -2.03
C THR A 136 -1.86 2.35 -2.84
N PHE A 137 -3.08 2.63 -2.39
CA PHE A 137 -3.98 3.56 -3.08
C PHE A 137 -3.55 5.02 -2.88
N LEU A 138 -3.00 5.37 -1.72
CA LEU A 138 -2.39 6.67 -1.51
C LEU A 138 -1.18 6.91 -2.44
N LEU A 139 -0.39 5.88 -2.73
CA LEU A 139 0.67 5.98 -3.73
C LEU A 139 0.13 6.18 -5.15
N PHE A 140 -0.98 5.53 -5.50
CA PHE A 140 -1.65 5.78 -6.78
C PHE A 140 -2.16 7.22 -6.86
N ALA A 141 -2.76 7.72 -5.78
CA ALA A 141 -3.16 9.12 -5.65
C ALA A 141 -1.98 10.08 -5.79
N PHE A 142 -0.85 9.79 -5.14
CA PHE A 142 0.38 10.56 -5.28
C PHE A 142 0.87 10.61 -6.72
N GLY A 143 0.87 9.47 -7.43
CA GLY A 143 1.23 9.42 -8.85
C GLY A 143 0.32 10.29 -9.74
N LYS A 144 -0.96 10.46 -9.37
CA LYS A 144 -1.89 11.36 -10.06
C LYS A 144 -1.60 12.83 -9.78
N ILE A 145 -1.33 13.19 -8.53
CA ILE A 145 -0.91 14.56 -8.18
C ILE A 145 0.36 14.95 -8.95
N VAL A 146 1.38 14.12 -8.94
CA VAL A 146 2.62 14.39 -9.69
C VAL A 146 2.33 14.57 -11.19
N LYS A 147 1.37 13.79 -11.74
CA LYS A 147 0.97 13.94 -13.15
C LYS A 147 0.26 15.27 -13.41
N ILE A 148 -0.65 15.69 -12.52
CA ILE A 148 -1.36 16.96 -12.62
C ILE A 148 -0.35 18.13 -12.58
N LEU A 149 0.61 18.10 -11.67
CA LEU A 149 1.63 19.14 -11.52
C LEU A 149 2.57 19.26 -12.73
N VAL A 150 2.82 18.17 -13.45
CA VAL A 150 3.73 18.17 -14.62
C VAL A 150 2.99 18.45 -15.92
N ARG A 151 1.73 18.00 -16.06
CA ARG A 151 0.93 18.17 -17.28
C ARG A 151 -0.35 18.92 -16.92
N LYS A 152 -0.45 20.18 -17.32
CA LYS A 152 -1.63 21.01 -17.13
C LYS A 152 -2.89 20.31 -17.66
N GLU A 153 -3.92 20.23 -16.79
CA GLU A 153 -5.34 20.11 -17.08
C GLU A 153 -5.84 18.82 -17.76
N ASP A 154 -6.10 17.81 -16.93
CA ASP A 154 -7.02 16.73 -17.29
C ASP A 154 -7.98 16.50 -16.09
N PRO A 155 -9.26 16.93 -16.18
CA PRO A 155 -10.23 16.75 -15.08
C PRO A 155 -10.38 15.28 -14.66
N THR A 156 -10.11 14.34 -15.58
CA THR A 156 -10.11 12.91 -15.29
C THR A 156 -9.10 12.54 -14.21
N GLN A 157 -7.94 13.21 -14.17
CA GLN A 157 -6.90 12.93 -13.14
C GLN A 157 -7.33 13.37 -11.74
N VAL A 158 -8.12 14.45 -11.65
CA VAL A 158 -8.67 14.95 -10.39
C VAL A 158 -9.70 13.96 -9.84
N PHE A 159 -10.58 13.45 -10.70
CA PHE A 159 -11.54 12.42 -10.32
C PHE A 159 -10.83 11.14 -9.83
N GLU A 160 -9.84 10.67 -10.59
CA GLU A 160 -9.06 9.48 -10.21
C GLU A 160 -8.31 9.68 -8.90
N LEU A 161 -7.79 10.89 -8.62
CA LEU A 161 -7.17 11.24 -7.33
C LEU A 161 -8.16 11.04 -6.18
N GLY A 162 -9.36 11.60 -6.30
CA GLY A 162 -10.42 11.46 -5.30
C GLY A 162 -10.84 9.99 -5.11
N LEU A 163 -10.96 9.25 -6.22
CA LEU A 163 -11.30 7.82 -6.19
C LEU A 163 -10.27 7.00 -5.41
N TYR A 164 -8.97 7.21 -5.68
CA TYR A 164 -7.91 6.47 -4.96
C TYR A 164 -7.89 6.80 -3.47
N ILE A 165 -8.06 8.07 -3.09
CA ILE A 165 -8.14 8.44 -1.67
C ILE A 165 -9.40 7.84 -1.03
N GLY A 166 -10.53 7.82 -1.74
CA GLY A 166 -11.76 7.18 -1.30
C GLY A 166 -11.57 5.69 -1.04
N ILE A 167 -10.95 4.96 -1.97
CA ILE A 167 -10.64 3.54 -1.79
C ILE A 167 -9.67 3.34 -0.62
N ALA A 168 -8.63 4.17 -0.49
CA ALA A 168 -7.71 4.12 0.63
C ALA A 168 -8.44 4.26 1.98
N SER A 169 -9.44 5.14 2.07
CA SER A 169 -10.23 5.34 3.29
C SER A 169 -11.11 4.12 3.63
N LEU A 170 -11.54 3.35 2.64
CA LEU A 170 -12.26 2.09 2.85
C LEU A 170 -11.36 0.96 3.36
N PHE A 171 -10.05 1.04 3.14
CA PHE A 171 -9.07 0.16 3.77
C PHE A 171 -8.64 0.64 5.16
N TYR A 172 -8.47 1.95 5.32
CA TYR A 172 -8.03 2.56 6.57
C TYR A 172 -8.66 3.94 6.71
N LEU A 173 -9.66 4.06 7.57
CA LEU A 173 -10.48 5.27 7.70
C LEU A 173 -9.67 6.58 7.87
N PRO A 174 -8.57 6.63 8.67
CA PRO A 174 -7.77 7.84 8.79
C PRO A 174 -7.12 8.31 7.48
N ALA A 175 -7.01 7.46 6.45
CA ALA A 175 -6.52 7.86 5.14
C ALA A 175 -7.41 8.92 4.46
N SER A 176 -8.66 9.09 4.90
CA SER A 176 -9.56 10.15 4.44
C SER A 176 -9.00 11.56 4.63
N VAL A 177 -8.12 11.78 5.61
CA VAL A 177 -7.44 13.07 5.83
C VAL A 177 -6.62 13.51 4.60
N PHE A 178 -6.12 12.55 3.79
CA PHE A 178 -5.42 12.88 2.55
C PHE A 178 -6.31 13.55 1.51
N MET A 179 -7.65 13.50 1.66
CA MET A 179 -8.56 14.29 0.81
C MET A 179 -8.33 15.79 1.00
N VAL A 180 -8.17 16.24 2.23
CA VAL A 180 -7.87 17.65 2.54
C VAL A 180 -6.53 18.04 1.91
N TRP A 181 -5.52 17.19 2.05
CA TRP A 181 -4.21 17.42 1.43
C TRP A 181 -4.33 17.50 -0.12
N GLY A 182 -5.08 16.60 -0.74
CA GLY A 182 -5.33 16.62 -2.19
C GLY A 182 -6.03 17.88 -2.64
N CYS A 183 -7.07 18.32 -1.92
CA CYS A 183 -7.76 19.57 -2.19
C CYS A 183 -6.84 20.80 -2.05
N CYS A 184 -6.03 20.85 -0.99
CA CYS A 184 -5.05 21.91 -0.81
C CYS A 184 -4.04 21.96 -1.97
N ALA A 185 -3.49 20.81 -2.36
CA ALA A 185 -2.54 20.72 -3.46
C ALA A 185 -3.15 21.24 -4.78
N LEU A 186 -4.42 20.94 -5.06
CA LEU A 186 -5.12 21.44 -6.25
C LEU A 186 -5.38 22.93 -6.18
N LEU A 187 -5.81 23.46 -5.02
CA LEU A 187 -6.06 24.89 -4.83
C LEU A 187 -4.79 25.73 -5.02
N PHE A 188 -3.67 25.30 -4.47
CA PHE A 188 -2.39 25.99 -4.66
C PHE A 188 -1.91 25.96 -6.11
N TYR A 189 -2.25 24.90 -6.84
CA TYR A 189 -1.87 24.76 -8.24
C TYR A 189 -2.75 25.58 -9.18
N THR A 190 -4.08 25.63 -8.95
CA THR A 190 -5.04 26.39 -9.78
C THR A 190 -5.05 27.89 -9.47
N GLY A 191 -4.53 28.29 -8.31
CA GLY A 191 -4.45 29.70 -7.89
C GLY A 191 -3.15 30.41 -8.32
N ALA A 192 -2.24 29.72 -9.00
CA ALA A 192 -1.01 30.26 -9.58
C ALA A 192 -1.11 30.28 -11.10
#